data_adb3dea9376e088a0dca4b6422d2be79
#
_entry.id   adb3dea9376e088a0dca4b6422d2be79
#
_cell.length_a   1.000
_cell.length_b   1.000
_cell.length_c   1.000
_cell.angle_alpha   90.00
_cell.angle_beta   90.00
_cell.angle_gamma   90.00
#
_symmetry.space_group_name_H-M   'P 1'
#
loop_
_entity.id
_entity.type
_entity.pdbx_description
1 polymer ?
#
loop_
_entity_poly.entity_id
_entity_poly.type
_entity_poly.pdbx_seq_one_letter_code
_entity_poly.pdbx_strand_id
1 'polypeptide(L)'
;MFKSIIDFYRVSQAKPCNGGALSSNSLSSDFRPEDRRRLKRLQWSTFLAATLGYGIYYVCRLSLNVVKKPIVDGGVFSETELGIIGAVLFFTYAVGKFTNGFLADRSNINRFMSTGLLVTALVNLCLGFVHSFILFAVLWGISGWFQSMGAASCVVGLSRW
;
A
#
# COMPACT_ATOMS: atom_id res chain seq x y z
N MET A 1 -7.12 4.63 -23.12
CA MET A 1 -7.12 4.93 -21.68
C MET A 1 -6.65 3.73 -20.83
N PHE A 2 -7.24 2.54 -20.98
CA PHE A 2 -6.83 1.34 -20.22
C PHE A 2 -5.37 0.90 -20.44
N LYS A 3 -4.88 0.94 -21.68
CA LYS A 3 -3.48 0.62 -22.03
C LYS A 3 -2.46 1.52 -21.31
N SER A 4 -2.75 2.82 -21.23
CA SER A 4 -1.87 3.80 -20.57
C SER A 4 -1.74 3.55 -19.06
N ILE A 5 -2.81 3.05 -18.41
CA ILE A 5 -2.80 2.70 -17.00
C ILE A 5 -1.95 1.44 -16.78
N ILE A 6 -2.11 0.43 -17.63
CA ILE A 6 -1.33 -0.81 -17.55
C ILE A 6 0.16 -0.53 -17.78
N ASP A 7 0.52 0.33 -18.74
CA ASP A 7 1.90 0.70 -19.00
C ASP A 7 2.52 1.52 -17.86
N PHE A 8 1.71 2.29 -17.12
CA PHE A 8 2.17 3.03 -15.95
C PHE A 8 2.61 2.09 -14.80
N TYR A 9 1.91 0.95 -14.63
CA TYR A 9 2.25 -0.03 -13.59
C TYR A 9 3.24 -1.10 -14.06
N ARG A 10 3.52 -1.18 -15.38
CA ARG A 10 4.43 -2.18 -15.92
C ARG A 10 5.83 -2.01 -15.35
N VAL A 11 6.37 -3.08 -14.79
CA VAL A 11 7.78 -3.16 -14.42
C VAL A 11 8.59 -3.14 -15.72
N SER A 12 9.49 -2.15 -15.86
CA SER A 12 10.46 -2.17 -16.94
C SER A 12 11.32 -3.43 -16.79
N GLN A 13 11.08 -4.41 -17.65
CA GLN A 13 11.90 -5.62 -17.68
C GLN A 13 13.34 -5.19 -18.04
N ALA A 14 14.27 -5.42 -17.15
CA ALA A 14 15.68 -5.28 -17.44
C ALA A 14 15.97 -6.16 -18.66
N LYS A 15 16.59 -5.55 -19.69
CA LYS A 15 17.02 -6.24 -20.90
C LYS A 15 17.82 -7.48 -20.48
N PRO A 16 17.48 -8.70 -20.95
CA PRO A 16 18.28 -9.86 -20.58
C PRO A 16 19.71 -9.61 -21.06
N CYS A 17 20.65 -9.65 -20.13
CA CYS A 17 22.06 -9.66 -20.48
C CYS A 17 22.31 -10.93 -21.31
N ASN A 18 22.65 -10.76 -22.59
CA ASN A 18 23.19 -11.83 -23.42
C ASN A 18 24.54 -12.23 -22.81
N GLY A 19 24.54 -13.29 -22.03
CA GLY A 19 25.76 -13.77 -21.41
C GLY A 19 25.60 -15.20 -20.97
N GLY A 20 26.46 -16.06 -21.45
CA GLY A 20 26.51 -17.47 -21.14
C GLY A 20 26.48 -17.75 -19.64
N ALA A 21 26.09 -18.96 -19.28
CA ALA A 21 25.94 -19.48 -17.95
C ALA A 21 27.14 -19.10 -17.04
N LEU A 22 27.01 -17.97 -16.34
CA LEU A 22 27.94 -17.57 -15.29
C LEU A 22 27.57 -18.36 -14.02
N SER A 23 28.50 -19.21 -13.61
CA SER A 23 28.46 -19.94 -12.36
C SER A 23 28.13 -18.99 -11.20
N SER A 24 27.20 -19.37 -10.33
CA SER A 24 26.77 -18.60 -9.15
C SER A 24 27.92 -18.18 -8.22
N ASN A 25 29.07 -18.82 -8.32
CA ASN A 25 30.28 -18.50 -7.54
C ASN A 25 31.08 -17.30 -8.10
N SER A 26 30.91 -16.92 -9.37
CA SER A 26 31.62 -15.77 -9.95
C SER A 26 30.92 -14.43 -9.73
N LEU A 27 29.63 -14.44 -9.41
CA LEU A 27 28.84 -13.23 -9.13
C LEU A 27 29.17 -12.55 -7.79
N SER A 28 29.69 -13.29 -6.84
CA SER A 28 29.99 -12.76 -5.50
C SER A 28 31.35 -12.06 -5.39
N SER A 29 32.29 -12.31 -6.31
CA SER A 29 33.66 -11.78 -6.28
C SER A 29 33.88 -10.47 -7.05
N ASP A 30 32.95 -10.09 -7.94
CA ASP A 30 33.17 -8.99 -8.88
C ASP A 30 32.48 -7.66 -8.47
N PHE A 31 31.76 -7.64 -7.33
CA PHE A 31 31.18 -6.39 -6.82
C PHE A 31 32.26 -5.53 -6.15
N ARG A 32 32.57 -4.40 -6.80
CA ARG A 32 33.42 -3.37 -6.19
C ARG A 32 32.84 -2.93 -4.84
N PRO A 33 33.66 -2.61 -3.84
CA PRO A 33 33.20 -2.17 -2.52
C PRO A 33 32.27 -0.94 -2.58
N GLU A 34 32.38 -0.13 -3.61
CA GLU A 34 31.51 1.03 -3.87
C GLU A 34 30.09 0.60 -4.25
N ASP A 35 29.94 -0.45 -5.06
CA ASP A 35 28.64 -0.99 -5.48
C ASP A 35 27.88 -1.60 -4.28
N ARG A 36 28.60 -2.25 -3.36
CA ARG A 36 28.02 -2.77 -2.12
C ARG A 36 27.50 -1.67 -1.20
N ARG A 37 28.19 -0.53 -1.10
CA ARG A 37 27.72 0.63 -0.32
C ARG A 37 26.50 1.24 -0.96
N ARG A 38 26.47 1.34 -2.27
CA ARG A 38 25.33 1.87 -3.05
C ARG A 38 24.11 0.97 -2.89
N LEU A 39 24.27 -0.35 -3.00
CA LEU A 39 23.20 -1.32 -2.79
C LEU A 39 22.63 -1.23 -1.37
N LYS A 40 23.48 -1.22 -0.34
CA LYS A 40 23.02 -1.06 1.04
C LYS A 40 22.27 0.24 1.25
N ARG A 41 22.72 1.35 0.67
CA ARG A 41 22.05 2.63 0.77
C ARG A 41 20.67 2.60 0.09
N LEU A 42 20.55 1.96 -1.07
CA LEU A 42 19.28 1.76 -1.75
C LEU A 42 18.33 0.86 -0.95
N GLN A 43 18.83 -0.23 -0.38
CA GLN A 43 18.05 -1.11 0.49
C GLN A 43 17.51 -0.35 1.71
N TRP A 44 18.35 0.40 2.40
CA TRP A 44 17.93 1.22 3.54
C TRP A 44 16.94 2.30 3.16
N SER A 45 17.13 2.97 2.02
CA SER A 45 16.19 3.97 1.52
C SER A 45 14.83 3.35 1.20
N THR A 46 14.81 2.18 0.54
CA THR A 46 13.57 1.47 0.21
C THR A 46 12.87 0.98 1.49
N PHE A 47 13.63 0.43 2.43
CA PHE A 47 13.09 -0.01 3.73
C PHE A 47 12.48 1.15 4.51
N LEU A 48 13.16 2.27 4.63
CA LEU A 48 12.65 3.46 5.32
C LEU A 48 11.40 4.02 4.61
N ALA A 49 11.43 4.12 3.29
CA ALA A 49 10.28 4.58 2.53
C ALA A 49 9.05 3.67 2.69
N ALA A 50 9.25 2.35 2.67
CA ALA A 50 8.19 1.38 2.90
C ALA A 50 7.64 1.48 4.33
N THR A 51 8.51 1.60 5.33
CA THR A 51 8.12 1.71 6.74
C THR A 51 7.34 3.00 7.00
N LEU A 52 7.83 4.14 6.51
CA LEU A 52 7.15 5.42 6.65
C LEU A 52 5.80 5.44 5.91
N GLY A 53 5.77 4.96 4.67
CA GLY A 53 4.53 4.85 3.89
C GLY A 53 3.50 3.95 4.58
N TYR A 54 3.92 2.81 5.10
CA TYR A 54 3.05 1.93 5.85
C TYR A 54 2.58 2.54 7.17
N GLY A 55 3.44 3.29 7.85
CA GLY A 55 3.09 4.05 9.04
C GLY A 55 1.98 5.07 8.78
N ILE A 56 2.04 5.80 7.66
CA ILE A 56 0.98 6.74 7.25
C ILE A 56 -0.35 6.02 6.99
N TYR A 57 -0.33 4.84 6.37
CA TYR A 57 -1.54 4.02 6.23
C TYR A 57 -2.17 3.68 7.59
N TYR A 58 -1.34 3.37 8.59
CA TYR A 58 -1.83 3.10 9.95
C TYR A 58 -2.44 4.34 10.59
N VAL A 59 -1.84 5.50 10.44
CA VAL A 59 -2.41 6.77 10.91
C VAL A 59 -3.79 7.01 10.30
N CYS A 60 -3.93 6.86 8.98
CA CYS A 60 -5.21 6.97 8.30
C CYS A 60 -6.26 5.95 8.80
N ARG A 61 -5.83 4.74 9.14
CA ARG A 61 -6.69 3.69 9.65
C ARG A 61 -7.15 3.94 11.09
N LEU A 62 -6.28 4.49 11.90
CA LEU A 62 -6.57 4.75 13.31
C LEU A 62 -7.35 6.06 13.50
N SER A 63 -7.45 6.92 12.49
CA SER A 63 -8.15 8.20 12.58
C SER A 63 -9.62 8.02 13.04
N LEU A 64 -10.32 7.00 12.54
CA LEU A 64 -11.68 6.70 12.97
C LEU A 64 -11.76 6.38 14.46
N ASN A 65 -10.80 5.64 15.01
CA ASN A 65 -10.81 5.28 16.43
C ASN A 65 -10.66 6.51 17.34
N VAL A 66 -9.92 7.52 16.88
CA VAL A 66 -9.73 8.77 17.62
C VAL A 66 -11.01 9.59 17.63
N VAL A 67 -11.71 9.67 16.50
CA VAL A 67 -12.94 10.47 16.37
C VAL A 67 -14.21 9.71 16.76
N LYS A 68 -14.11 8.42 17.06
CA LYS A 68 -15.25 7.57 17.40
C LYS A 68 -16.03 8.11 18.60
N LYS A 69 -15.35 8.48 19.67
CA LYS A 69 -15.97 8.99 20.89
C LYS A 69 -16.74 10.31 20.65
N PRO A 70 -16.13 11.37 20.08
CA PRO A 70 -16.87 12.60 19.80
C PRO A 70 -18.02 12.41 18.80
N ILE A 71 -17.96 11.43 17.89
CA ILE A 71 -19.05 11.13 16.94
C ILE A 71 -20.25 10.52 17.70
N VAL A 72 -20.02 9.61 18.66
CA VAL A 72 -21.06 9.02 19.49
C VAL A 72 -21.64 10.05 20.44
N ASP A 73 -20.80 10.80 21.13
CA ASP A 73 -21.21 11.85 22.09
C ASP A 73 -22.01 12.97 21.39
N GLY A 74 -21.69 13.26 20.12
CA GLY A 74 -22.43 14.19 19.26
C GLY A 74 -23.71 13.64 18.66
N GLY A 75 -24.05 12.37 18.90
CA GLY A 75 -25.28 11.73 18.42
C GLY A 75 -25.33 11.54 16.88
N VAL A 76 -24.19 11.64 16.19
CA VAL A 76 -24.14 11.51 14.71
C VAL A 76 -24.32 10.05 14.30
N PHE A 77 -23.62 9.12 15.00
CA PHE A 77 -23.72 7.67 14.79
C PHE A 77 -23.78 6.95 16.13
N SER A 78 -24.49 5.81 16.14
CA SER A 78 -24.52 4.91 17.29
C SER A 78 -23.24 4.05 17.36
N GLU A 79 -22.93 3.49 18.51
CA GLU A 79 -21.81 2.58 18.67
C GLU A 79 -21.90 1.35 17.76
N THR A 80 -23.13 0.86 17.54
CA THR A 80 -23.40 -0.28 16.66
C THR A 80 -23.08 0.06 15.20
N GLU A 81 -23.47 1.25 14.74
CA GLU A 81 -23.18 1.72 13.38
C GLU A 81 -21.69 1.88 13.15
N LEU A 82 -20.96 2.41 14.11
CA LEU A 82 -19.49 2.50 14.04
C LEU A 82 -18.82 1.12 14.08
N GLY A 83 -19.41 0.16 14.76
CA GLY A 83 -19.00 -1.24 14.73
C GLY A 83 -19.14 -1.85 13.33
N ILE A 84 -20.27 -1.63 12.66
CA ILE A 84 -20.55 -2.09 11.30
C ILE A 84 -19.56 -1.44 10.31
N ILE A 85 -19.34 -0.13 10.41
CA ILE A 85 -18.35 0.59 9.59
C ILE A 85 -16.95 -0.03 9.74
N GLY A 86 -16.55 -0.34 10.96
CA GLY A 86 -15.28 -1.03 11.22
C GLY A 86 -15.22 -2.43 10.60
N ALA A 87 -16.30 -3.22 10.68
CA ALA A 87 -16.39 -4.54 10.09
C ALA A 87 -16.28 -4.49 8.55
N VAL A 88 -16.92 -3.52 7.91
CA VAL A 88 -16.83 -3.29 6.47
C VAL A 88 -15.39 -3.02 6.04
N LEU A 89 -14.66 -2.19 6.79
CA LEU A 89 -13.24 -1.93 6.52
C LEU A 89 -12.42 -3.23 6.56
N PHE A 90 -12.57 -4.03 7.63
CA PHE A 90 -11.79 -5.26 7.79
C PHE A 90 -12.09 -6.27 6.70
N PHE A 91 -13.36 -6.41 6.32
CA PHE A 91 -13.79 -7.30 5.25
C PHE A 91 -13.20 -6.86 3.90
N THR A 92 -13.37 -5.61 3.52
CA THR A 92 -12.83 -5.09 2.26
C THR A 92 -11.30 -5.09 2.22
N TYR A 93 -10.65 -4.86 3.36
CA TYR A 93 -9.21 -4.98 3.50
C TYR A 93 -8.73 -6.42 3.30
N ALA A 94 -9.44 -7.41 3.83
CA ALA A 94 -9.10 -8.83 3.65
C ALA A 94 -9.22 -9.25 2.17
N VAL A 95 -10.34 -8.93 1.52
CA VAL A 95 -10.53 -9.16 0.08
C VAL A 95 -9.50 -8.40 -0.74
N GLY A 96 -9.23 -7.15 -0.36
CA GLY A 96 -8.21 -6.32 -0.97
C GLY A 96 -6.81 -6.94 -0.88
N LYS A 97 -6.41 -7.52 0.25
CA LYS A 97 -5.12 -8.21 0.39
C LYS A 97 -4.96 -9.35 -0.61
N PHE A 98 -6.01 -10.13 -0.80
CA PHE A 98 -5.97 -11.23 -1.75
C PHE A 98 -5.80 -10.73 -3.19
N THR A 99 -6.62 -9.78 -3.63
CA THR A 99 -6.56 -9.24 -4.99
C THR A 99 -5.30 -8.42 -5.25
N ASN A 100 -4.93 -7.56 -4.32
CA ASN A 100 -3.77 -6.67 -4.46
C ASN A 100 -2.43 -7.43 -4.31
N GLY A 101 -2.42 -8.60 -3.66
CA GLY A 101 -1.25 -9.49 -3.65
C GLY A 101 -0.83 -9.89 -5.07
N PHE A 102 -1.78 -10.35 -5.88
CA PHE A 102 -1.53 -10.69 -7.29
C PHE A 102 -1.14 -9.48 -8.16
N LEU A 103 -1.74 -8.32 -7.88
CA LEU A 103 -1.42 -7.09 -8.60
C LEU A 103 -0.02 -6.58 -8.26
N ALA A 104 0.38 -6.65 -6.99
CA ALA A 104 1.68 -6.18 -6.52
C ALA A 104 2.84 -6.93 -7.16
N ASP A 105 2.69 -8.25 -7.37
CA ASP A 105 3.73 -9.08 -8.01
C ASP A 105 4.06 -8.65 -9.43
N ARG A 106 3.08 -8.09 -10.15
CA ARG A 106 3.22 -7.66 -11.54
C ARG A 106 3.40 -6.16 -11.71
N SER A 107 3.35 -5.41 -10.63
CA SER A 107 3.34 -3.94 -10.63
C SER A 107 4.65 -3.35 -10.13
N ASN A 108 4.89 -2.09 -10.50
CA ASN A 108 5.96 -1.30 -9.90
C ASN A 108 5.55 -0.91 -8.47
N ILE A 109 6.21 -1.50 -7.47
CA ILE A 109 5.86 -1.44 -6.06
C ILE A 109 5.73 0.01 -5.56
N ASN A 110 6.65 0.89 -5.95
CA ASN A 110 6.65 2.29 -5.49
C ASN A 110 5.41 3.05 -6.00
N ARG A 111 5.06 2.86 -7.27
CA ARG A 111 3.88 3.51 -7.87
C ARG A 111 2.59 2.95 -7.30
N PHE A 112 2.55 1.64 -7.10
CA PHE A 112 1.40 0.94 -6.54
C PHE A 112 1.11 1.40 -5.10
N MET A 113 2.14 1.49 -4.27
CA MET A 113 2.04 1.99 -2.91
C MET A 113 1.62 3.46 -2.85
N SER A 114 2.21 4.32 -3.70
CA SER A 114 1.89 5.75 -3.74
C SER A 114 0.46 6.01 -4.17
N THR A 115 -0.05 5.26 -5.15
CA THR A 115 -1.44 5.39 -5.62
C THR A 115 -2.42 5.00 -4.52
N GLY A 116 -2.19 3.87 -3.83
CA GLY A 116 -3.02 3.44 -2.72
C GLY A 116 -3.05 4.47 -1.59
N LEU A 117 -1.88 5.05 -1.26
CA LEU A 117 -1.77 6.09 -0.23
C LEU A 117 -2.53 7.36 -0.61
N LEU A 118 -2.39 7.83 -1.85
CA LEU A 118 -3.07 9.02 -2.35
C LEU A 118 -4.59 8.85 -2.29
N VAL A 119 -5.11 7.73 -2.80
CA VAL A 119 -6.56 7.46 -2.78
C VAL A 119 -7.06 7.35 -1.34
N THR A 120 -6.34 6.66 -0.45
CA THR A 120 -6.70 6.56 0.96
C THR A 120 -6.75 7.95 1.63
N ALA A 121 -5.79 8.82 1.35
CA ALA A 121 -5.76 10.17 1.89
C ALA A 121 -6.94 11.01 1.39
N LEU A 122 -7.26 10.94 0.08
CA LEU A 122 -8.43 11.62 -0.51
C LEU A 122 -9.74 11.14 0.12
N VAL A 123 -9.92 9.83 0.26
CA VAL A 123 -11.12 9.26 0.88
C VAL A 123 -11.24 9.72 2.34
N ASN A 124 -10.15 9.74 3.11
CA ASN A 124 -10.17 10.26 4.48
C ASN A 124 -10.56 11.75 4.54
N LEU A 125 -10.09 12.54 3.58
CA LEU A 125 -10.50 13.95 3.48
C LEU A 125 -12.01 14.08 3.18
N CYS A 126 -12.53 13.28 2.25
CA CYS A 126 -13.96 13.26 1.92
C CYS A 126 -14.82 12.84 3.13
N LEU A 127 -14.35 11.89 3.93
CA LEU A 127 -15.07 11.41 5.13
C LEU A 127 -15.33 12.52 6.14
N GLY A 128 -14.46 13.54 6.21
CA GLY A 128 -14.66 14.70 7.09
C GLY A 128 -15.90 15.54 6.77
N PHE A 129 -16.46 15.41 5.57
CA PHE A 129 -17.64 16.15 5.12
C PHE A 129 -18.91 15.30 5.05
N VAL A 130 -18.83 14.00 5.33
CA VAL A 130 -19.92 13.06 5.18
C VAL A 130 -20.63 12.81 6.50
N HIS A 131 -21.93 13.04 6.53
CA HIS A 131 -22.80 12.80 7.69
C HIS A 131 -23.77 11.62 7.49
N SER A 132 -23.79 11.02 6.28
CA SER A 132 -24.64 9.87 5.98
C SER A 132 -23.93 8.56 6.32
N PHE A 133 -24.59 7.70 7.12
CA PHE A 133 -24.08 6.39 7.52
C PHE A 133 -23.68 5.50 6.33
N ILE A 134 -24.58 5.38 5.33
CA ILE A 134 -24.34 4.52 4.16
C ILE A 134 -23.13 5.01 3.36
N LEU A 135 -23.07 6.31 3.10
CA LEU A 135 -21.97 6.91 2.33
C LEU A 135 -20.66 6.79 3.09
N PHE A 136 -20.68 6.97 4.42
CA PHE A 136 -19.53 6.80 5.27
C PHE A 136 -19.01 5.35 5.24
N ALA A 137 -19.90 4.36 5.37
CA ALA A 137 -19.55 2.93 5.32
C ALA A 137 -18.94 2.54 3.95
N VAL A 138 -19.51 3.02 2.85
CA VAL A 138 -19.00 2.76 1.49
C VAL A 138 -17.61 3.37 1.29
N LEU A 139 -17.42 4.64 1.64
CA LEU A 139 -16.14 5.31 1.53
C LEU A 139 -15.08 4.64 2.42
N TRP A 140 -15.47 4.24 3.63
CA TRP A 140 -14.57 3.54 4.56
C TRP A 140 -14.17 2.16 4.03
N GLY A 141 -15.11 1.44 3.41
CA GLY A 141 -14.83 0.19 2.71
C GLY A 141 -13.87 0.36 1.54
N ILE A 142 -14.07 1.38 0.70
CA ILE A 142 -13.15 1.74 -0.40
C ILE A 142 -11.76 2.03 0.17
N SER A 143 -11.68 2.83 1.24
CA SER A 143 -10.42 3.10 1.94
C SER A 143 -9.73 1.80 2.38
N GLY A 144 -10.48 0.83 2.92
CA GLY A 144 -9.97 -0.47 3.33
C GLY A 144 -9.30 -1.23 2.20
N TRP A 145 -9.90 -1.23 1.02
CA TRP A 145 -9.29 -1.89 -0.14
C TRP A 145 -7.99 -1.22 -0.57
N PHE A 146 -7.98 0.11 -0.72
CA PHE A 146 -6.76 0.84 -1.10
C PHE A 146 -5.66 0.77 -0.04
N GLN A 147 -6.01 0.67 1.24
CA GLN A 147 -5.05 0.43 2.32
C GLN A 147 -4.35 -0.93 2.20
N SER A 148 -5.02 -1.93 1.65
CA SER A 148 -4.41 -3.25 1.43
C SER A 148 -3.26 -3.21 0.39
N MET A 149 -3.26 -2.24 -0.54
CA MET A 149 -2.17 -2.01 -1.48
C MET A 149 -0.85 -1.71 -0.76
N GLY A 150 -0.90 -0.96 0.34
CA GLY A 150 0.27 -0.67 1.16
C GLY A 150 0.90 -1.92 1.76
N ALA A 151 0.07 -2.78 2.35
CA ALA A 151 0.54 -4.04 2.95
C ALA A 151 1.15 -4.99 1.90
N ALA A 152 0.47 -5.17 0.74
CA ALA A 152 0.97 -6.00 -0.35
C ALA A 152 2.30 -5.48 -0.90
N SER A 153 2.41 -4.16 -1.09
CA SER A 153 3.64 -3.51 -1.55
C SER A 153 4.82 -3.71 -0.60
N CYS A 154 4.59 -3.62 0.71
CA CYS A 154 5.64 -3.84 1.71
C CYS A 154 6.16 -5.28 1.68
N VAL A 155 5.26 -6.26 1.65
CA VAL A 155 5.64 -7.68 1.62
C VAL A 155 6.41 -8.01 0.35
N VAL A 156 5.88 -7.65 -0.83
CA VAL A 156 6.55 -7.90 -2.11
C VAL A 156 7.84 -7.10 -2.25
N GLY A 157 7.85 -5.86 -1.75
CA GLY A 157 9.06 -5.02 -1.76
C GLY A 157 10.20 -5.61 -0.94
N LEU A 158 9.91 -6.13 0.25
CA LEU A 158 10.90 -6.76 1.12
C LEU A 158 11.35 -8.14 0.61
N SER A 159 10.46 -8.89 -0.04
CA SER A 159 10.79 -10.22 -0.57
C SER A 159 11.69 -10.19 -1.82
N ARG A 160 11.78 -9.07 -2.52
CA ARG A 160 12.62 -8.88 -3.72
C ARG A 160 14.07 -8.47 -3.41
N TRP A 161 14.40 -8.26 -2.15
CA TRP A 161 15.74 -7.87 -1.65
C TRP A 161 16.37 -8.97 -0.80
#